data_4eeec3a778f0d1dcc363a6df0a44a63d
#
_entry.id   4eeec3a778f0d1dcc363a6df0a44a63d
#
_cell.length_a   1.000
_cell.length_b   1.000
_cell.length_c   1.000
_cell.angle_alpha   90.00
_cell.angle_beta   90.00
_cell.angle_gamma   90.00
#
_symmetry.space_group_name_H-M   'P 1'
#
loop_
_entity.id
_entity.type
_entity.pdbx_description
1 polymer ?
#
loop_
_entity_poly.entity_id
_entity_poly.type
_entity_poly.pdbx_seq_one_letter_code
_entity_poly.pdbx_strand_id
1 'polypeptide(L)'
;SDLADVQPPSFANSYEWLTGAALPTEFETEVQMGHLKLSIYFKGKDRNNIIRAASEFMSNFTKACKMELDGYKGTYIGFITSNDYEKKNVKQRYVVNLEFDGFFVDDDLSITFDGKTSASFYKVGTRDAPCIVEVYAKSTLTNYTIAGLGDDDIIIESLAAGKTVVIDAM
;
A
#
# COMPACT_ATOMS: atom_id res chain seq x y z
N SER A 1 22.62 -10.31 -8.22
CA SER A 1 21.45 -10.81 -8.95
C SER A 1 20.24 -10.43 -8.16
N ASP A 2 19.40 -9.62 -8.75
CA ASP A 2 18.20 -9.13 -8.13
C ASP A 2 17.27 -10.31 -7.83
N LEU A 3 17.05 -10.56 -6.54
CA LEU A 3 16.16 -11.61 -6.06
C LEU A 3 14.71 -11.15 -6.06
N ALA A 4 14.49 -9.85 -6.27
CA ALA A 4 13.19 -9.22 -6.35
C ALA A 4 13.00 -8.56 -7.72
N ASP A 5 11.92 -8.89 -8.40
CA ASP A 5 11.45 -8.21 -9.61
C ASP A 5 10.16 -7.46 -9.27
N VAL A 6 10.27 -6.13 -9.25
CA VAL A 6 9.17 -5.24 -8.92
C VAL A 6 8.63 -4.62 -10.19
N GLN A 7 7.37 -4.87 -10.48
CA GLN A 7 6.65 -4.24 -11.57
C GLN A 7 5.75 -3.12 -11.04
N PRO A 8 5.79 -1.94 -11.67
CA PRO A 8 4.94 -0.83 -11.25
C PRO A 8 3.46 -1.16 -11.42
N PRO A 9 2.56 -0.41 -10.75
CA PRO A 9 1.13 -0.50 -10.97
C PRO A 9 0.77 -0.39 -12.45
N SER A 10 -0.15 -1.22 -12.91
CA SER A 10 -0.69 -1.17 -14.26
C SER A 10 -2.02 -0.42 -14.29
N PHE A 11 -2.48 -0.05 -15.48
CA PHE A 11 -3.76 0.59 -15.69
C PHE A 11 -4.69 -0.40 -16.38
N ALA A 12 -5.89 -0.62 -15.82
CA ALA A 12 -6.99 -1.27 -16.51
C ALA A 12 -7.95 -0.20 -16.98
N ASN A 13 -8.26 -0.23 -18.29
CA ASN A 13 -9.22 0.67 -18.88
C ASN A 13 -10.50 -0.12 -19.19
N SER A 14 -11.63 0.32 -18.66
CA SER A 14 -12.95 -0.11 -19.08
C SER A 14 -13.58 0.96 -19.97
N TYR A 15 -14.30 0.55 -21.01
CA TYR A 15 -15.00 1.46 -21.90
C TYR A 15 -16.31 0.85 -22.34
N GLU A 16 -17.32 1.67 -22.50
CA GLU A 16 -18.62 1.28 -23.04
C GLU A 16 -18.78 1.76 -24.48
N TRP A 17 -19.06 0.81 -25.38
CA TRP A 17 -19.37 1.08 -26.77
C TRP A 17 -20.89 1.10 -27.01
N LEU A 18 -21.43 2.23 -27.34
CA LEU A 18 -22.80 2.31 -27.83
C LEU A 18 -22.87 1.90 -29.31
N THR A 19 -23.90 1.13 -29.67
CA THR A 19 -24.07 0.68 -31.03
C THR A 19 -24.19 1.86 -31.99
N GLY A 20 -23.26 1.94 -32.95
CA GLY A 20 -23.21 3.02 -33.95
C GLY A 20 -22.35 4.23 -33.55
N ALA A 21 -21.76 4.26 -32.37
CA ALA A 21 -20.81 5.28 -31.99
C ALA A 21 -19.43 5.05 -32.62
N ALA A 22 -18.78 6.11 -33.08
CA ALA A 22 -17.41 6.05 -33.60
C ALA A 22 -16.35 5.98 -32.53
N LEU A 23 -16.68 6.33 -31.29
CA LEU A 23 -15.81 6.34 -30.11
C LEU A 23 -16.60 5.81 -28.90
N PRO A 24 -15.93 5.17 -27.91
CA PRO A 24 -16.58 4.79 -26.66
C PRO A 24 -17.04 6.03 -25.89
N THR A 25 -18.14 5.90 -25.17
CA THR A 25 -18.81 7.01 -24.48
C THR A 25 -18.36 7.20 -23.03
N GLU A 26 -17.83 6.15 -22.41
CA GLU A 26 -17.28 6.22 -21.05
C GLU A 26 -15.93 5.54 -21.02
N PHE A 27 -15.00 6.17 -20.31
CA PHE A 27 -13.69 5.60 -20.01
C PHE A 27 -13.48 5.62 -18.51
N GLU A 28 -13.36 4.45 -17.92
CA GLU A 28 -12.85 4.32 -16.57
C GLU A 28 -11.44 3.75 -16.62
N THR A 29 -10.53 4.41 -15.92
CA THR A 29 -9.17 3.93 -15.77
C THR A 29 -8.95 3.56 -14.31
N GLU A 30 -8.81 2.27 -14.04
CA GLU A 30 -8.44 1.78 -12.72
C GLU A 30 -6.94 1.56 -12.63
N VAL A 31 -6.34 2.10 -11.57
CA VAL A 31 -4.96 1.78 -11.23
C VAL A 31 -4.92 0.46 -10.49
N GLN A 32 -4.38 -0.56 -11.12
CA GLN A 32 -4.22 -1.87 -10.51
C GLN A 32 -2.99 -1.93 -9.61
N MET A 33 -2.94 -2.92 -8.73
CA MET A 33 -1.77 -3.16 -7.89
C MET A 33 -0.55 -3.48 -8.74
N GLY A 34 0.61 -3.10 -8.24
CA GLY A 34 1.89 -3.53 -8.80
C GLY A 34 2.15 -5.00 -8.48
N HIS A 35 3.03 -5.61 -9.24
CA HIS A 35 3.36 -7.02 -9.11
C HIS A 35 4.80 -7.19 -8.62
N LEU A 36 5.01 -8.05 -7.62
CA LEU A 36 6.32 -8.35 -7.05
C LEU A 36 6.59 -9.86 -7.18
N LYS A 37 7.74 -10.21 -7.78
CA LYS A 37 8.23 -11.59 -7.81
C LYS A 37 9.46 -11.73 -6.94
N LEU A 38 9.44 -12.71 -6.05
CA LEU A 38 10.54 -13.03 -5.15
C LEU A 38 10.97 -14.48 -5.35
N SER A 39 12.28 -14.71 -5.46
CA SER A 39 12.86 -16.06 -5.46
C SER A 39 13.65 -16.27 -4.17
N ILE A 40 13.19 -17.17 -3.32
CA ILE A 40 13.78 -17.43 -2.02
C ILE A 40 14.48 -18.78 -2.03
N TYR A 41 15.74 -18.78 -1.62
CA TYR A 41 16.60 -19.95 -1.61
C TYR A 41 16.72 -20.52 -0.20
N PHE A 42 16.22 -21.72 0.00
CA PHE A 42 16.41 -22.48 1.21
C PHE A 42 17.57 -23.44 1.07
N LYS A 43 18.48 -23.44 2.03
CA LYS A 43 19.64 -24.34 2.12
C LYS A 43 19.64 -25.04 3.47
N GLY A 44 19.91 -26.32 3.50
CA GLY A 44 19.95 -27.08 4.74
C GLY A 44 20.77 -28.38 4.60
N LYS A 45 20.96 -29.06 5.75
CA LYS A 45 21.74 -30.31 5.80
C LYS A 45 20.99 -31.48 5.16
N ASP A 46 19.68 -31.49 5.28
CA ASP A 46 18.81 -32.52 4.71
C ASP A 46 17.51 -31.94 4.17
N ARG A 47 16.81 -32.73 3.37
CA ARG A 47 15.59 -32.31 2.68
C ARG A 47 14.43 -31.98 3.64
N ASN A 48 14.29 -32.72 4.73
CA ASN A 48 13.18 -32.52 5.66
C ASN A 48 13.32 -31.16 6.39
N ASN A 49 14.54 -30.82 6.80
CA ASN A 49 14.84 -29.55 7.42
C ASN A 49 14.57 -28.38 6.47
N ILE A 50 14.90 -28.51 5.18
CA ILE A 50 14.64 -27.48 4.17
C ILE A 50 13.14 -27.30 3.95
N ILE A 51 12.38 -28.42 3.80
CA ILE A 51 10.92 -28.36 3.58
C ILE A 51 10.23 -27.73 4.79
N ARG A 52 10.68 -28.11 6.02
CA ARG A 52 10.10 -27.52 7.24
C ARG A 52 10.37 -26.03 7.32
N ALA A 53 11.59 -25.58 7.06
CA ALA A 53 11.93 -24.16 7.05
C ALA A 53 11.15 -23.37 5.98
N ALA A 54 10.97 -23.93 4.80
CA ALA A 54 10.15 -23.34 3.75
C ALA A 54 8.67 -23.25 4.17
N SER A 55 8.13 -24.31 4.81
CA SER A 55 6.75 -24.31 5.30
C SER A 55 6.52 -23.31 6.44
N GLU A 56 7.45 -23.22 7.39
CA GLU A 56 7.43 -22.24 8.48
C GLU A 56 7.48 -20.81 7.91
N PHE A 57 8.33 -20.56 6.92
CA PHE A 57 8.41 -19.28 6.24
C PHE A 57 7.09 -18.95 5.53
N MET A 58 6.52 -19.89 4.77
CA MET A 58 5.26 -19.70 4.03
C MET A 58 4.07 -19.41 4.95
N SER A 59 4.09 -19.89 6.19
CA SER A 59 3.01 -19.64 7.15
C SER A 59 2.84 -18.16 7.53
N ASN A 60 3.85 -17.31 7.25
CA ASN A 60 3.78 -15.86 7.49
C ASN A 60 2.93 -15.12 6.47
N PHE A 61 2.62 -15.73 5.31
CA PHE A 61 1.91 -15.07 4.20
C PHE A 61 0.41 -15.38 4.15
N THR A 62 -0.21 -15.66 5.29
CA THR A 62 -1.66 -15.94 5.38
C THR A 62 -2.53 -14.69 5.32
N LYS A 63 -1.93 -13.51 5.44
CA LYS A 63 -2.57 -12.18 5.41
C LYS A 63 -1.74 -11.24 4.55
N ALA A 64 -2.22 -9.98 4.43
CA ALA A 64 -1.39 -8.91 3.89
C ALA A 64 -0.07 -8.83 4.65
N CYS A 65 1.03 -8.79 3.93
CA CYS A 65 2.36 -8.71 4.48
C CYS A 65 3.00 -7.35 4.17
N LYS A 66 3.81 -6.89 5.11
CA LYS A 66 4.66 -5.72 4.95
C LYS A 66 6.09 -6.21 4.73
N MET A 67 6.74 -5.72 3.69
CA MET A 67 8.09 -6.11 3.32
C MET A 67 8.94 -4.88 3.05
N GLU A 68 10.13 -4.86 3.63
CA GLU A 68 11.20 -3.93 3.24
C GLU A 68 12.09 -4.66 2.23
N LEU A 69 12.28 -4.05 1.07
CA LEU A 69 13.09 -4.61 0.00
C LEU A 69 14.36 -3.80 -0.15
N ASP A 70 15.51 -4.48 -0.11
CA ASP A 70 16.80 -3.82 -0.28
C ASP A 70 16.89 -3.15 -1.67
N GLY A 71 17.31 -1.87 -1.68
CA GLY A 71 17.38 -1.05 -2.88
C GLY A 71 16.07 -0.35 -3.27
N TYR A 72 14.97 -0.57 -2.55
CA TYR A 72 13.70 0.12 -2.74
C TYR A 72 13.39 1.02 -1.56
N LYS A 73 12.77 2.17 -1.84
CA LYS A 73 12.34 3.12 -0.83
C LYS A 73 10.91 2.79 -0.38
N GLY A 74 10.65 2.93 0.93
CA GLY A 74 9.34 2.64 1.50
C GLY A 74 9.12 1.16 1.81
N THR A 75 7.92 0.84 2.26
CA THR A 75 7.47 -0.50 2.62
C THR A 75 6.52 -1.04 1.57
N TYR A 76 6.80 -2.21 1.04
CA TYR A 76 5.86 -2.92 0.17
C TYR A 76 4.77 -3.59 1.02
N ILE A 77 3.51 -3.28 0.70
CA ILE A 77 2.34 -3.92 1.31
C ILE A 77 1.64 -4.73 0.22
N GLY A 78 1.53 -6.03 0.42
CA GLY A 78 0.94 -6.89 -0.60
C GLY A 78 0.40 -8.21 -0.07
N PHE A 79 -0.30 -8.90 -0.96
CA PHE A 79 -0.85 -10.24 -0.74
C PHE A 79 -0.18 -11.21 -1.68
N ILE A 80 0.09 -12.41 -1.18
CA ILE A 80 0.57 -13.49 -2.02
C ILE A 80 -0.54 -13.93 -3.00
N THR A 81 -0.21 -13.97 -4.28
CA THR A 81 -1.13 -14.39 -5.36
C THR A 81 -0.77 -15.76 -5.92
N SER A 82 0.52 -16.08 -5.92
CA SER A 82 1.02 -17.35 -6.43
C SER A 82 2.27 -17.80 -5.70
N ASN A 83 2.46 -19.11 -5.62
CA ASN A 83 3.69 -19.71 -5.17
C ASN A 83 4.01 -20.92 -6.03
N ASP A 84 5.28 -21.06 -6.41
CA ASP A 84 5.79 -22.20 -7.14
C ASP A 84 7.09 -22.70 -6.49
N TYR A 85 7.32 -24.00 -6.64
CA TYR A 85 8.44 -24.69 -6.03
C TYR A 85 9.35 -25.30 -7.08
N GLU A 86 10.55 -24.77 -7.20
CA GLU A 86 11.53 -25.32 -8.13
C GLU A 86 12.46 -26.31 -7.44
N LYS A 87 12.37 -27.59 -7.82
CA LYS A 87 13.32 -28.60 -7.43
C LYS A 87 14.59 -28.46 -8.28
N LYS A 88 15.60 -27.79 -7.78
CA LYS A 88 16.93 -27.90 -8.39
C LYS A 88 17.52 -29.26 -8.03
N ASN A 89 18.17 -29.92 -9.02
CA ASN A 89 18.80 -31.25 -8.89
C ASN A 89 19.94 -31.35 -7.84
N VAL A 90 20.09 -30.31 -7.03
CA VAL A 90 21.06 -30.25 -5.93
C VAL A 90 20.34 -30.60 -4.63
N LYS A 91 20.67 -31.75 -4.05
CA LYS A 91 20.04 -32.36 -2.87
C LYS A 91 19.87 -31.45 -1.62
N GLN A 92 20.49 -30.27 -1.61
CA GLN A 92 20.54 -29.37 -0.46
C GLN A 92 19.99 -27.96 -0.76
N ARG A 93 19.33 -27.75 -1.87
CA ARG A 93 18.77 -26.47 -2.26
C ARG A 93 17.31 -26.59 -2.71
N TYR A 94 16.51 -25.66 -2.26
CA TYR A 94 15.10 -25.56 -2.60
C TYR A 94 14.78 -24.10 -2.90
N VAL A 95 14.12 -23.83 -3.98
CA VAL A 95 13.73 -22.49 -4.38
C VAL A 95 12.23 -22.38 -4.30
N VAL A 96 11.77 -21.34 -3.64
CA VAL A 96 10.36 -20.94 -3.60
C VAL A 96 10.24 -19.64 -4.37
N ASN A 97 9.48 -19.65 -5.45
CA ASN A 97 9.13 -18.47 -6.20
C ASN A 97 7.78 -17.98 -5.71
N LEU A 98 7.70 -16.73 -5.30
CA LEU A 98 6.51 -16.10 -4.77
C LEU A 98 6.12 -14.93 -5.65
N GLU A 99 4.83 -14.76 -5.86
CA GLU A 99 4.27 -13.61 -6.54
C GLU A 99 3.29 -12.91 -5.60
N PHE A 100 3.35 -11.58 -5.60
CA PHE A 100 2.53 -10.73 -4.75
C PHE A 100 1.92 -9.63 -5.59
N ASP A 101 0.68 -9.27 -5.27
CA ASP A 101 0.07 -8.03 -5.72
C ASP A 101 0.03 -7.04 -4.57
N GLY A 102 0.46 -5.82 -4.82
CA GLY A 102 0.57 -4.82 -3.78
C GLY A 102 1.11 -3.47 -4.28
N PHE A 103 1.54 -2.66 -3.34
CA PHE A 103 2.07 -1.32 -3.60
C PHE A 103 3.10 -0.91 -2.54
N PHE A 104 3.97 0.02 -2.92
CA PHE A 104 4.87 0.67 -1.98
C PHE A 104 4.17 1.81 -1.27
N VAL A 105 4.38 1.88 0.04
CA VAL A 105 3.97 2.99 0.89
C VAL A 105 5.23 3.68 1.38
N ASP A 106 5.32 4.98 1.10
CA ASP A 106 6.38 5.82 1.66
C ASP A 106 6.14 6.06 3.16
N ASP A 107 7.15 6.62 3.82
CA ASP A 107 7.06 7.02 5.22
C ASP A 107 5.94 8.04 5.42
N ASP A 108 5.28 7.97 6.58
CA ASP A 108 4.21 8.89 6.95
C ASP A 108 4.72 10.34 6.96
N LEU A 109 4.02 11.21 6.24
CA LEU A 109 4.27 12.64 6.27
C LEU A 109 3.40 13.29 7.37
N SER A 110 4.04 13.82 8.40
CA SER A 110 3.35 14.57 9.46
C SER A 110 3.50 16.07 9.25
N ILE A 111 2.38 16.79 9.26
CA ILE A 111 2.33 18.25 9.09
C ILE A 111 1.61 18.86 10.28
N THR A 112 2.26 19.81 10.95
CA THR A 112 1.67 20.50 12.11
C THR A 112 1.27 21.93 11.74
N PHE A 113 0.02 22.27 12.05
CA PHE A 113 -0.56 23.60 11.89
C PHE A 113 -0.64 24.30 13.24
N ASP A 114 0.44 24.80 13.79
CA ASP A 114 0.39 25.55 15.03
C ASP A 114 0.24 27.05 14.75
N GLY A 115 -0.95 27.58 15.05
CA GLY A 115 -1.27 28.99 14.84
C GLY A 115 -1.34 29.44 13.37
N LYS A 116 -1.33 28.50 12.42
CA LYS A 116 -1.49 28.79 10.98
C LYS A 116 -2.92 28.47 10.54
N THR A 117 -3.45 29.28 9.64
CA THR A 117 -4.77 29.07 9.04
C THR A 117 -4.72 28.20 7.78
N SER A 118 -3.56 28.04 7.19
CA SER A 118 -3.36 27.19 6.01
C SER A 118 -1.92 26.68 5.93
N ALA A 119 -1.73 25.52 5.33
CA ALA A 119 -0.45 25.01 4.87
C ALA A 119 -0.64 24.32 3.53
N SER A 120 0.40 24.37 2.70
CA SER A 120 0.44 23.64 1.45
C SER A 120 1.47 22.54 1.56
N PHE A 121 1.12 21.37 1.07
CA PHE A 121 2.04 20.25 0.94
C PHE A 121 1.88 19.60 -0.42
N TYR A 122 2.96 19.00 -0.89
CA TYR A 122 2.92 18.27 -2.15
C TYR A 122 2.62 16.82 -1.86
N LYS A 123 1.63 16.29 -2.56
CA LYS A 123 1.36 14.87 -2.57
C LYS A 123 2.56 14.14 -3.18
N VAL A 124 3.13 13.23 -2.40
CA VAL A 124 4.18 12.31 -2.87
C VAL A 124 3.51 10.98 -3.16
N GLY A 125 3.52 10.57 -4.42
CA GLY A 125 2.88 9.31 -4.82
C GLY A 125 1.83 9.49 -5.91
N THR A 126 1.39 8.36 -6.45
CA THR A 126 0.47 8.29 -7.60
C THR A 126 -0.99 8.06 -7.21
N ARG A 127 -1.26 7.76 -5.94
CA ARG A 127 -2.60 7.50 -5.40
C ARG A 127 -2.94 8.44 -4.26
N ASP A 128 -4.23 8.60 -4.02
CA ASP A 128 -4.70 9.22 -2.80
C ASP A 128 -4.40 8.30 -1.63
N ALA A 129 -3.84 8.88 -0.58
CA ALA A 129 -3.50 8.17 0.63
C ALA A 129 -4.50 8.55 1.72
N PRO A 130 -4.94 7.58 2.54
CA PRO A 130 -5.73 7.88 3.71
C PRO A 130 -4.93 8.79 4.65
N CYS A 131 -5.61 9.66 5.36
CA CYS A 131 -4.97 10.56 6.30
C CYS A 131 -5.63 10.50 7.68
N ILE A 132 -4.83 10.75 8.70
CA ILE A 132 -5.32 10.95 10.06
C ILE A 132 -5.20 12.45 10.37
N VAL A 133 -6.31 13.05 10.78
CA VAL A 133 -6.37 14.46 11.18
C VAL A 133 -6.59 14.54 12.67
N GLU A 134 -5.63 15.15 13.37
CA GLU A 134 -5.73 15.39 14.80
C GLU A 134 -5.91 16.88 15.07
N VAL A 135 -6.99 17.25 15.73
CA VAL A 135 -7.30 18.65 16.08
C VAL A 135 -7.34 18.79 17.59
N TYR A 136 -6.38 19.55 18.12
CA TYR A 136 -6.35 19.94 19.53
C TYR A 136 -6.91 21.36 19.70
N ALA A 137 -7.95 21.52 20.51
CA ALA A 137 -8.60 22.79 20.77
C ALA A 137 -7.91 23.55 21.92
N LYS A 138 -7.12 24.59 21.65
CA LYS A 138 -6.58 25.50 22.68
C LYS A 138 -7.66 26.35 23.31
N SER A 139 -8.71 26.69 22.57
CA SER A 139 -9.94 27.37 23.02
C SER A 139 -11.13 26.61 22.44
N THR A 140 -12.34 26.85 22.97
CA THR A 140 -13.54 26.20 22.40
C THR A 140 -13.69 26.57 20.93
N LEU A 141 -13.78 25.55 20.07
CA LEU A 141 -14.04 25.69 18.66
C LEU A 141 -15.53 25.47 18.38
N THR A 142 -16.07 26.27 17.48
CA THR A 142 -17.46 26.13 17.01
C THR A 142 -17.47 26.27 15.49
N ASN A 143 -18.10 25.33 14.78
CA ASN A 143 -18.17 25.28 13.33
C ASN A 143 -16.77 25.41 12.65
N TYR A 144 -15.81 24.70 13.19
CA TYR A 144 -14.46 24.70 12.65
C TYR A 144 -14.38 23.82 11.40
N THR A 145 -13.96 24.41 10.28
CA THR A 145 -13.91 23.73 8.98
C THR A 145 -12.47 23.41 8.61
N ILE A 146 -12.24 22.18 8.15
CA ILE A 146 -11.00 21.73 7.56
C ILE A 146 -11.29 21.40 6.09
N ALA A 147 -10.69 22.16 5.18
CA ALA A 147 -10.91 22.05 3.74
C ALA A 147 -9.67 21.50 3.03
N GLY A 148 -9.88 20.90 1.85
CA GLY A 148 -8.82 20.51 0.91
C GLY A 148 -8.16 19.17 1.20
N LEU A 149 -8.77 18.30 2.02
CA LEU A 149 -8.33 16.94 2.26
C LEU A 149 -9.09 15.89 1.42
N GLY A 150 -10.19 16.27 0.82
CA GLY A 150 -11.05 15.44 -0.01
C GLY A 150 -12.03 16.32 -0.78
N ASP A 151 -13.06 15.70 -1.34
CA ASP A 151 -14.10 16.40 -2.11
C ASP A 151 -15.00 17.24 -1.21
N ASP A 152 -15.21 16.79 0.03
CA ASP A 152 -16.04 17.46 1.01
C ASP A 152 -15.20 18.02 2.17
N ASP A 153 -15.65 19.15 2.72
CA ASP A 153 -15.06 19.77 3.90
C ASP A 153 -15.43 19.00 5.18
N ILE A 154 -14.48 18.86 6.09
CA ILE A 154 -14.74 18.31 7.42
C ILE A 154 -15.17 19.42 8.35
N ILE A 155 -16.36 19.32 8.95
CA ILE A 155 -16.90 20.32 9.86
C ILE A 155 -16.95 19.76 11.29
N ILE A 156 -16.25 20.42 12.21
CA ILE A 156 -16.32 20.12 13.63
C ILE A 156 -17.30 21.13 14.26
N GLU A 157 -18.52 20.69 14.54
CA GLU A 157 -19.58 21.57 15.06
C GLU A 157 -19.21 22.19 16.39
N SER A 158 -18.64 21.40 17.31
CA SER A 158 -18.18 21.88 18.61
C SER A 158 -17.06 21.02 19.18
N LEU A 159 -16.01 21.67 19.69
CA LEU A 159 -14.92 21.01 20.42
C LEU A 159 -14.51 21.91 21.60
N ALA A 160 -14.70 21.40 22.82
CA ALA A 160 -14.37 22.14 24.04
C ALA A 160 -12.86 22.38 24.18
N ALA A 161 -12.48 23.47 24.80
CA ALA A 161 -11.08 23.78 25.10
C ALA A 161 -10.38 22.64 25.84
N GLY A 162 -9.15 22.37 25.48
CA GLY A 162 -8.31 21.27 26.02
C GLY A 162 -8.69 19.86 25.55
N LYS A 163 -9.60 19.73 24.59
CA LYS A 163 -9.96 18.44 23.99
C LYS A 163 -9.32 18.24 22.63
N THR A 164 -9.13 16.96 22.29
CA THR A 164 -8.64 16.52 20.99
C THR A 164 -9.72 15.70 20.29
N VAL A 165 -9.88 15.89 19.01
CA VAL A 165 -10.61 14.99 18.12
C VAL A 165 -9.63 14.40 17.12
N VAL A 166 -9.75 13.10 16.87
CA VAL A 166 -9.00 12.37 15.84
C VAL A 166 -10.00 11.90 14.79
N ILE A 167 -9.74 12.25 13.55
CA ILE A 167 -10.52 11.87 12.38
C ILE A 167 -9.63 10.93 11.58
N ASP A 168 -10.05 9.70 11.47
CA ASP A 168 -9.35 8.64 10.77
C ASP A 168 -10.10 8.34 9.47
N ALA A 169 -9.45 8.57 8.34
CA ALA A 169 -9.98 8.33 6.99
C ALA A 169 -9.45 7.03 6.37
N MET A 170 -8.98 6.09 7.21
CA MET A 170 -8.53 4.76 6.76
C MET A 170 -9.67 3.78 6.55
#